data_7132464c94fdb6a8e99f643cc10b0d8d
#
_entry.id   7132464c94fdb6a8e99f643cc10b0d8d
#
_cell.length_a   1.000
_cell.length_b   1.000
_cell.length_c   1.000
_cell.angle_alpha   90.00
_cell.angle_beta   90.00
_cell.angle_gamma   90.00
#
_symmetry.space_group_name_H-M   'P 1'
#
loop_
_entity.id
_entity.type
_entity.pdbx_description
1 polymer ?
#
loop_
_entity_poly.entity_id
_entity_poly.type
_entity_poly.pdbx_seq_one_letter_code
_entity_poly.pdbx_strand_id
1 'polypeptide(L)'
;IDDILFKDAGADSELDYIGQTSWVMFLRYLDELEQDKADVAELEGKTYKYIIDEKYRWPNWAMPKNEQGKLDIHKAMTGVDLVQFVDHKLFPYLAGFKLKTDNPQTIEYKIGEIFSELKNKIQSGYNLREIIEMADTLPFRSSKDKHELSHLYETKIKNMGNAGRNGGQYYTPRP
;
A
#
# COMPACT_ATOMS: atom_id res chain seq x y z
N ILE A 1 -2.92 -0.30 -14.47
CA ILE A 1 -2.53 -1.27 -13.41
C ILE A 1 -3.12 -2.65 -13.72
N ASP A 2 -4.41 -2.74 -14.02
CA ASP A 2 -5.04 -4.03 -14.33
C ASP A 2 -4.38 -4.77 -15.49
N ASP A 3 -3.99 -4.05 -16.54
CA ASP A 3 -3.28 -4.64 -17.69
C ASP A 3 -1.94 -5.25 -17.28
N ILE A 4 -1.26 -4.63 -16.33
CA ILE A 4 0.02 -5.13 -15.80
C ILE A 4 -0.24 -6.37 -14.94
N LEU A 5 -1.25 -6.33 -14.09
CA LEU A 5 -1.63 -7.44 -13.22
C LEU A 5 -2.09 -8.67 -14.02
N PHE A 6 -2.78 -8.44 -15.13
CA PHE A 6 -3.22 -9.50 -16.02
C PHE A 6 -2.05 -10.33 -16.57
N LYS A 7 -0.89 -9.70 -16.76
CA LYS A 7 0.33 -10.37 -17.23
C LYS A 7 1.09 -11.07 -16.12
N ASP A 8 0.80 -10.76 -14.86
CA ASP A 8 1.54 -11.33 -13.74
C ASP A 8 1.00 -12.71 -13.37
N ALA A 9 1.92 -13.66 -13.21
CA ALA A 9 1.56 -15.05 -12.90
C ALA A 9 0.96 -15.24 -11.51
N GLY A 10 1.18 -14.29 -10.60
CA GLY A 10 0.69 -14.38 -9.22
C GLY A 10 -0.74 -13.85 -9.02
N ALA A 11 -1.23 -13.04 -9.96
CA ALA A 11 -2.57 -12.45 -9.89
C ALA A 11 -3.46 -13.06 -10.97
N ASP A 12 -4.38 -13.92 -10.59
CA ASP A 12 -5.17 -14.73 -11.51
C ASP A 12 -6.68 -14.48 -11.46
N SER A 13 -7.13 -13.55 -10.62
CA SER A 13 -8.55 -13.22 -10.48
C SER A 13 -8.77 -11.72 -10.37
N GLU A 14 -10.00 -11.28 -10.65
CA GLU A 14 -10.41 -9.88 -10.47
C GLU A 14 -10.24 -9.43 -9.02
N LEU A 15 -10.51 -10.32 -8.06
CA LEU A 15 -10.31 -10.04 -6.63
C LEU A 15 -8.83 -9.79 -6.32
N ASP A 16 -7.94 -10.57 -6.95
CA ASP A 16 -6.50 -10.34 -6.82
C ASP A 16 -6.08 -8.99 -7.39
N TYR A 17 -6.63 -8.59 -8.54
CA TYR A 17 -6.32 -7.29 -9.16
C TYR A 17 -6.73 -6.14 -8.23
N ILE A 18 -7.92 -6.20 -7.67
CA ILE A 18 -8.41 -5.20 -6.71
C ILE A 18 -7.51 -5.17 -5.48
N GLY A 19 -7.17 -6.32 -4.92
CA GLY A 19 -6.34 -6.42 -3.72
C GLY A 19 -4.94 -5.87 -3.93
N GLN A 20 -4.30 -6.20 -5.03
CA GLN A 20 -2.95 -5.75 -5.33
C GLN A 20 -2.90 -4.25 -5.63
N THR A 21 -3.83 -3.75 -6.43
CA THR A 21 -3.97 -2.31 -6.67
C THR A 21 -4.19 -1.56 -5.36
N SER A 22 -5.06 -2.08 -4.52
CA SER A 22 -5.47 -1.42 -3.28
C SER A 22 -4.33 -1.25 -2.28
N TRP A 23 -3.47 -2.26 -2.08
CA TRP A 23 -2.38 -2.11 -1.12
C TRP A 23 -1.32 -1.11 -1.60
N VAL A 24 -1.02 -1.09 -2.89
CA VAL A 24 -0.08 -0.12 -3.44
C VAL A 24 -0.62 1.30 -3.28
N MET A 25 -1.87 1.51 -3.67
CA MET A 25 -2.54 2.81 -3.55
C MET A 25 -2.65 3.27 -2.11
N PHE A 26 -2.95 2.36 -1.20
CA PHE A 26 -3.05 2.67 0.23
C PHE A 26 -1.72 3.20 0.78
N LEU A 27 -0.61 2.55 0.45
CA LEU A 27 0.71 2.98 0.91
C LEU A 27 1.11 4.32 0.30
N ARG A 28 0.77 4.56 -0.94
CA ARG A 28 0.99 5.86 -1.57
C ARG A 28 0.16 6.96 -0.90
N TYR A 29 -1.11 6.69 -0.62
CA TYR A 29 -2.00 7.59 0.10
C TYR A 29 -1.47 7.90 1.50
N LEU A 30 -1.04 6.87 2.23
CA LEU A 30 -0.53 7.02 3.60
C LEU A 30 0.70 7.93 3.62
N ASP A 31 1.58 7.78 2.65
CA ASP A 31 2.76 8.64 2.52
C ASP A 31 2.37 10.11 2.34
N GLU A 32 1.43 10.39 1.45
CA GLU A 32 0.93 11.76 1.23
C GLU A 32 0.26 12.33 2.49
N LEU A 33 -0.51 11.51 3.19
CA LEU A 33 -1.17 11.93 4.43
C LEU A 33 -0.13 12.32 5.49
N GLU A 34 0.90 11.51 5.67
CA GLU A 34 1.95 11.79 6.65
C GLU A 34 2.78 13.01 6.24
N GLN A 35 3.06 13.17 4.94
CA GLN A 35 3.77 14.33 4.44
C GLN A 35 3.00 15.63 4.70
N ASP A 36 1.69 15.62 4.50
CA ASP A 36 0.84 16.77 4.80
C ASP A 36 0.88 17.12 6.28
N LYS A 37 0.81 16.11 7.15
CA LYS A 37 0.91 16.34 8.60
C LYS A 37 2.26 16.88 9.02
N ALA A 38 3.32 16.41 8.38
CA ALA A 38 4.67 16.92 8.62
C ALA A 38 4.81 18.39 8.19
N ASP A 39 4.25 18.73 7.02
CA ASP A 39 4.26 20.10 6.50
C ASP A 39 3.48 21.06 7.40
N VAL A 40 2.31 20.67 7.89
CA VAL A 40 1.50 21.45 8.84
C VAL A 40 2.27 21.64 10.15
N ALA A 41 2.89 20.59 10.67
CA ALA A 41 3.66 20.67 11.91
C ALA A 41 4.85 21.64 11.75
N GLU A 42 5.52 21.61 10.62
CA GLU A 42 6.62 22.53 10.32
C GLU A 42 6.15 24.00 10.33
N LEU A 43 5.00 24.28 9.71
CA LEU A 43 4.41 25.62 9.72
C LEU A 43 4.05 26.09 11.13
N GLU A 44 3.71 25.18 12.03
CA GLU A 44 3.40 25.47 13.44
C GLU A 44 4.63 25.47 14.33
N GLY A 45 5.82 25.26 13.79
CA GLY A 45 7.06 25.17 14.55
C GLY A 45 7.19 23.89 15.37
N LYS A 46 6.47 22.84 15.00
CA LYS A 46 6.47 21.54 15.67
C LYS A 46 7.14 20.47 14.81
N THR A 47 7.54 19.37 15.44
CA THR A 47 8.10 18.21 14.75
C THR A 47 7.06 17.11 14.68
N TYR A 48 6.79 16.61 13.47
CA TYR A 48 5.88 15.49 13.26
C TYR A 48 6.61 14.17 13.43
N LYS A 49 6.02 13.27 14.22
CA LYS A 49 6.53 11.90 14.34
C LYS A 49 5.82 11.01 13.36
N TYR A 50 6.55 10.49 12.38
CA TYR A 50 6.01 9.60 11.35
C TYR A 50 5.56 8.26 11.96
N ILE A 51 4.44 7.76 11.48
CA ILE A 51 3.91 6.44 11.85
C ILE A 51 4.78 5.35 11.24
N ILE A 52 5.13 5.51 9.97
CA ILE A 52 5.97 4.57 9.24
C ILE A 52 7.45 4.95 9.41
N ASP A 53 8.27 3.99 9.80
CA ASP A 53 9.71 4.18 9.93
C ASP A 53 10.35 4.56 8.60
N GLU A 54 11.42 5.34 8.65
CA GLU A 54 12.05 5.96 7.49
C GLU A 54 12.30 4.99 6.34
N LYS A 55 12.89 3.84 6.61
CA LYS A 55 13.22 2.87 5.54
C LYS A 55 12.01 2.22 4.88
N TYR A 56 10.84 2.30 5.50
CA TYR A 56 9.59 1.74 4.97
C TYR A 56 8.67 2.79 4.37
N ARG A 57 9.07 4.06 4.37
CA ARG A 57 8.30 5.12 3.71
C ARG A 57 8.43 5.04 2.20
N TRP A 58 7.35 5.39 1.52
CA TRP A 58 7.25 5.33 0.07
C TRP A 58 8.46 5.92 -0.69
N PRO A 59 8.95 7.15 -0.37
CA PRO A 59 10.08 7.73 -1.10
C PRO A 59 11.38 6.94 -0.96
N ASN A 60 11.49 6.10 0.05
CA ASN A 60 12.75 5.41 0.33
C ASN A 60 12.82 4.01 -0.28
N TRP A 61 11.71 3.25 -0.23
CA TRP A 61 11.72 1.90 -0.81
C TRP A 61 11.03 1.83 -2.17
N ALA A 62 9.94 2.58 -2.35
CA ALA A 62 9.10 2.46 -3.55
C ALA A 62 9.57 3.36 -4.67
N MET A 63 9.77 4.64 -4.37
CA MET A 63 10.05 5.63 -5.40
C MET A 63 11.16 6.61 -4.98
N PRO A 64 12.40 6.14 -4.81
CA PRO A 64 13.51 7.05 -4.60
C PRO A 64 13.73 7.91 -5.85
N LYS A 65 13.80 9.23 -5.67
CA LYS A 65 13.86 10.18 -6.78
C LYS A 65 15.23 10.85 -6.83
N ASN A 66 15.68 11.13 -8.05
CA ASN A 66 16.88 11.93 -8.30
C ASN A 66 16.54 13.42 -8.24
N GLU A 67 17.54 14.28 -8.48
CA GLU A 67 17.39 15.74 -8.46
C GLU A 67 16.37 16.26 -9.47
N GLN A 68 16.12 15.51 -10.54
CA GLN A 68 15.13 15.87 -11.57
C GLN A 68 13.71 15.38 -11.24
N GLY A 69 13.51 14.77 -10.06
CA GLY A 69 12.21 14.24 -9.66
C GLY A 69 11.82 12.93 -10.31
N LYS A 70 12.74 12.26 -11.00
CA LYS A 70 12.53 10.96 -11.65
C LYS A 70 13.10 9.83 -10.79
N LEU A 71 12.68 8.60 -11.06
CA LEU A 71 13.20 7.45 -10.36
C LEU A 71 14.74 7.41 -10.42
N ASP A 72 15.35 7.32 -9.24
CA ASP A 72 16.81 7.14 -9.13
C ASP A 72 17.12 5.66 -9.31
N ILE A 73 17.59 5.30 -10.49
CA ILE A 73 17.87 3.92 -10.86
C ILE A 73 19.03 3.31 -10.04
N HIS A 74 19.87 4.14 -9.44
CA HIS A 74 20.98 3.66 -8.61
C HIS A 74 20.53 3.29 -7.19
N LYS A 75 19.44 3.89 -6.71
CA LYS A 75 18.87 3.63 -5.38
C LYS A 75 17.66 2.71 -5.42
N ALA A 76 16.98 2.62 -6.56
CA ALA A 76 15.75 1.85 -6.68
C ALA A 76 16.02 0.35 -6.66
N MET A 77 15.25 -0.36 -5.85
CA MET A 77 15.18 -1.81 -5.94
C MET A 77 14.41 -2.22 -7.18
N THR A 78 14.83 -3.29 -7.84
CA THR A 78 14.18 -3.84 -9.03
C THR A 78 14.21 -5.37 -8.99
N GLY A 79 13.38 -5.99 -9.84
CA GLY A 79 13.37 -7.44 -9.99
C GLY A 79 13.09 -8.18 -8.69
N VAL A 80 13.86 -9.24 -8.46
CA VAL A 80 13.70 -10.11 -7.29
C VAL A 80 13.90 -9.35 -5.97
N ASP A 81 14.83 -8.41 -5.93
CA ASP A 81 15.11 -7.64 -4.71
C ASP A 81 13.90 -6.84 -4.25
N LEU A 82 13.17 -6.23 -5.19
CA LEU A 82 11.96 -5.47 -4.89
C LEU A 82 10.86 -6.37 -4.32
N VAL A 83 10.60 -7.51 -4.96
CA VAL A 83 9.58 -8.47 -4.52
C VAL A 83 9.96 -9.05 -3.15
N GLN A 84 11.20 -9.41 -2.94
CA GLN A 84 11.67 -9.93 -1.66
C GLN A 84 11.55 -8.91 -0.53
N PHE A 85 11.87 -7.65 -0.81
CA PHE A 85 11.68 -6.59 0.18
C PHE A 85 10.21 -6.46 0.59
N VAL A 86 9.31 -6.45 -0.38
CA VAL A 86 7.86 -6.36 -0.11
C VAL A 86 7.38 -7.56 0.70
N ASP A 87 7.73 -8.76 0.28
CA ASP A 87 7.22 -10.00 0.89
C ASP A 87 7.82 -10.27 2.27
N HIS A 88 9.10 -10.01 2.45
CA HIS A 88 9.84 -10.46 3.64
C HIS A 88 10.17 -9.35 4.64
N LYS A 89 10.07 -8.09 4.24
CA LYS A 89 10.37 -6.95 5.11
C LYS A 89 9.20 -6.00 5.28
N LEU A 90 8.63 -5.50 4.18
CA LEU A 90 7.58 -4.48 4.23
C LEU A 90 6.28 -5.01 4.82
N PHE A 91 5.73 -6.09 4.28
CA PHE A 91 4.47 -6.64 4.75
C PHE A 91 4.55 -7.15 6.20
N PRO A 92 5.60 -7.89 6.62
CA PRO A 92 5.74 -8.25 8.02
C PRO A 92 5.85 -7.05 8.95
N TYR A 93 6.56 -6.00 8.54
CA TYR A 93 6.66 -4.76 9.31
C TYR A 93 5.28 -4.13 9.51
N LEU A 94 4.51 -3.99 8.43
CA LEU A 94 3.18 -3.37 8.46
C LEU A 94 2.18 -4.23 9.25
N ALA A 95 2.23 -5.54 9.08
CA ALA A 95 1.40 -6.47 9.86
C ALA A 95 1.66 -6.36 11.36
N GLY A 96 2.89 -6.07 11.75
CA GLY A 96 3.29 -5.89 13.14
C GLY A 96 2.61 -4.72 13.85
N PHE A 97 2.00 -3.80 13.11
CA PHE A 97 1.23 -2.70 13.69
C PHE A 97 0.05 -3.17 14.56
N LYS A 98 -0.45 -4.36 14.36
CA LYS A 98 -1.47 -4.96 15.23
C LYS A 98 -1.05 -5.01 16.70
N LEU A 99 0.25 -5.12 16.94
CA LEU A 99 0.81 -5.23 18.28
C LEU A 99 1.02 -3.87 18.95
N LYS A 100 0.88 -2.78 18.20
CA LYS A 100 1.15 -1.42 18.70
C LYS A 100 -0.05 -0.78 19.39
N THR A 101 -1.26 -1.20 19.06
CA THR A 101 -2.48 -0.63 19.62
C THR A 101 -3.65 -1.61 19.49
N ASP A 102 -4.56 -1.54 20.46
CA ASP A 102 -5.83 -2.29 20.43
C ASP A 102 -7.00 -1.41 19.97
N ASN A 103 -6.75 -0.13 19.72
CA ASN A 103 -7.81 0.82 19.36
C ASN A 103 -8.13 0.77 17.87
N PRO A 104 -9.29 0.23 17.45
CA PRO A 104 -9.64 0.08 16.03
C PRO A 104 -9.88 1.40 15.30
N GLN A 105 -9.92 2.53 16.01
CA GLN A 105 -10.10 3.84 15.41
C GLN A 105 -8.77 4.45 14.93
N THR A 106 -7.64 3.87 15.33
CA THR A 106 -6.33 4.38 14.96
C THR A 106 -5.90 3.89 13.58
N ILE A 107 -5.08 4.71 12.90
CA ILE A 107 -4.52 4.33 11.61
C ILE A 107 -3.53 3.16 11.75
N GLU A 108 -2.81 3.08 12.87
CA GLU A 108 -1.91 1.96 13.19
C GLU A 108 -2.66 0.64 13.20
N TYR A 109 -3.82 0.61 13.84
CA TYR A 109 -4.67 -0.59 13.86
C TYR A 109 -5.11 -1.01 12.46
N LYS A 110 -5.53 -0.03 11.65
CA LYS A 110 -5.97 -0.28 10.26
C LYS A 110 -4.84 -0.83 9.40
N ILE A 111 -3.63 -0.30 9.54
CA ILE A 111 -2.44 -0.80 8.84
C ILE A 111 -2.20 -2.27 9.20
N GLY A 112 -2.18 -2.59 10.49
CA GLY A 112 -1.98 -3.96 10.95
C GLY A 112 -3.05 -4.92 10.48
N GLU A 113 -4.30 -4.49 10.45
CA GLU A 113 -5.43 -5.29 9.97
C GLU A 113 -5.30 -5.60 8.48
N ILE A 114 -5.01 -4.59 7.65
CA ILE A 114 -4.84 -4.78 6.20
C ILE A 114 -3.73 -5.79 5.90
N PHE A 115 -2.55 -5.53 6.40
CA PHE A 115 -1.34 -6.26 6.01
C PHE A 115 -1.17 -7.61 6.74
N SER A 116 -2.04 -7.90 7.70
CA SER A 116 -2.15 -9.24 8.26
C SER A 116 -2.97 -10.19 7.38
N GLU A 117 -3.91 -9.65 6.63
CA GLU A 117 -4.83 -10.44 5.82
C GLU A 117 -4.46 -10.42 4.33
N LEU A 118 -4.08 -9.26 3.83
CA LEU A 118 -3.67 -9.10 2.45
C LEU A 118 -2.21 -9.50 2.27
N LYS A 119 -1.93 -10.26 1.22
CA LYS A 119 -0.55 -10.65 0.87
C LYS A 119 -0.20 -10.11 -0.51
N ASN A 120 1.07 -9.83 -0.74
CA ASN A 120 1.53 -9.51 -2.08
C ASN A 120 1.47 -10.78 -2.94
N LYS A 121 0.80 -10.67 -4.08
CA LYS A 121 0.69 -11.74 -5.07
C LYS A 121 1.48 -11.44 -6.34
N ILE A 122 2.00 -10.23 -6.48
CA ILE A 122 2.77 -9.83 -7.65
C ILE A 122 4.13 -10.54 -7.60
N GLN A 123 4.40 -11.41 -8.57
CA GLN A 123 5.61 -12.20 -8.62
C GLN A 123 6.73 -11.54 -9.44
N SER A 124 6.38 -10.72 -10.40
CA SER A 124 7.33 -10.03 -11.25
C SER A 124 7.73 -8.68 -10.65
N GLY A 125 8.99 -8.52 -10.32
CA GLY A 125 9.52 -7.22 -9.87
C GLY A 125 9.41 -6.14 -10.93
N TYR A 126 9.44 -6.52 -12.20
CA TYR A 126 9.18 -5.63 -13.33
C TYR A 126 7.77 -5.06 -13.28
N ASN A 127 6.78 -5.93 -13.12
CA ASN A 127 5.38 -5.52 -13.02
C ASN A 127 5.15 -4.66 -11.79
N LEU A 128 5.73 -5.05 -10.66
CA LEU A 128 5.60 -4.30 -9.42
C LEU A 128 6.20 -2.90 -9.56
N ARG A 129 7.36 -2.77 -10.20
CA ARG A 129 8.00 -1.48 -10.47
C ARG A 129 7.10 -0.57 -11.31
N GLU A 130 6.50 -1.10 -12.37
CA GLU A 130 5.58 -0.33 -13.21
C GLU A 130 4.35 0.14 -12.44
N ILE A 131 3.77 -0.72 -11.61
CA ILE A 131 2.59 -0.38 -10.80
C ILE A 131 2.94 0.73 -9.80
N ILE A 132 4.09 0.64 -9.14
CA ILE A 132 4.57 1.66 -8.20
C ILE A 132 4.75 3.00 -8.92
N GLU A 133 5.39 3.01 -10.08
CA GLU A 133 5.59 4.23 -10.85
C GLU A 133 4.25 4.87 -11.25
N MET A 134 3.28 4.08 -11.67
CA MET A 134 1.95 4.57 -11.99
C MET A 134 1.24 5.15 -10.77
N ALA A 135 1.33 4.45 -9.63
CA ALA A 135 0.72 4.93 -8.38
C ALA A 135 1.36 6.24 -7.91
N ASP A 136 2.67 6.39 -8.10
CA ASP A 136 3.39 7.60 -7.70
C ASP A 136 2.94 8.85 -8.48
N THR A 137 2.48 8.68 -9.71
CA THR A 137 2.02 9.80 -10.55
C THR A 137 0.62 10.29 -10.19
N LEU A 138 -0.13 9.57 -9.37
CA LEU A 138 -1.51 9.93 -9.04
C LEU A 138 -1.56 11.15 -8.13
N PRO A 139 -2.44 12.13 -8.44
CA PRO A 139 -2.54 13.34 -7.63
C PRO A 139 -3.41 13.12 -6.40
N PHE A 140 -2.80 13.06 -5.22
CA PHE A 140 -3.49 13.03 -3.93
C PHE A 140 -3.42 14.39 -3.22
N ARG A 141 -3.49 15.48 -3.97
CA ARG A 141 -3.22 16.83 -3.45
C ARG A 141 -4.42 17.49 -2.78
N SER A 142 -5.65 17.09 -3.12
CA SER A 142 -6.84 17.67 -2.50
C SER A 142 -7.31 16.82 -1.32
N SER A 143 -7.88 17.46 -0.31
CA SER A 143 -8.50 16.77 0.82
C SER A 143 -9.67 15.88 0.37
N LYS A 144 -10.32 16.23 -0.72
CA LYS A 144 -11.38 15.43 -1.34
C LYS A 144 -10.83 14.12 -1.89
N ASP A 145 -9.71 14.16 -2.64
CA ASP A 145 -9.09 12.96 -3.19
C ASP A 145 -8.63 12.03 -2.07
N LYS A 146 -8.07 12.57 -0.99
CA LYS A 146 -7.66 11.82 0.19
C LYS A 146 -8.85 11.20 0.92
N HIS A 147 -9.96 11.91 0.99
CA HIS A 147 -11.19 11.41 1.60
C HIS A 147 -11.80 10.28 0.76
N GLU A 148 -11.83 10.43 -0.56
CA GLU A 148 -12.29 9.38 -1.47
C GLU A 148 -11.45 8.11 -1.37
N LEU A 149 -10.14 8.24 -1.22
CA LEU A 149 -9.24 7.10 -1.03
C LEU A 149 -9.44 6.42 0.32
N SER A 150 -9.63 7.20 1.39
CA SER A 150 -9.95 6.66 2.70
C SER A 150 -11.28 5.90 2.65
N HIS A 151 -12.26 6.44 1.96
CA HIS A 151 -13.55 5.79 1.75
C HIS A 151 -13.42 4.51 0.92
N LEU A 152 -12.63 4.57 -0.14
CA LEU A 152 -12.32 3.41 -0.98
C LEU A 152 -11.64 2.30 -0.17
N TYR A 153 -10.74 2.69 0.73
CA TYR A 153 -10.11 1.77 1.66
C TYR A 153 -11.15 1.10 2.56
N GLU A 154 -11.99 1.90 3.23
CA GLU A 154 -12.99 1.37 4.16
C GLU A 154 -14.01 0.47 3.47
N THR A 155 -14.46 0.84 2.27
CA THR A 155 -15.49 0.08 1.56
C THR A 155 -14.95 -1.11 0.78
N LYS A 156 -13.78 -0.99 0.15
CA LYS A 156 -13.23 -2.06 -0.70
C LYS A 156 -12.25 -2.97 0.03
N ILE A 157 -11.25 -2.42 0.70
CA ILE A 157 -10.21 -3.24 1.32
C ILE A 157 -10.74 -3.96 2.56
N LYS A 158 -11.44 -3.27 3.43
CA LYS A 158 -12.03 -3.84 4.63
C LYS A 158 -13.07 -4.91 4.28
N ASN A 159 -13.91 -4.65 3.27
CA ASN A 159 -14.91 -5.60 2.82
C ASN A 159 -14.29 -6.78 2.09
N MET A 160 -13.17 -6.60 1.42
CA MET A 160 -12.42 -7.72 0.80
C MET A 160 -11.85 -8.68 1.83
N GLY A 161 -11.29 -8.18 2.94
CA GLY A 161 -10.84 -9.02 4.04
C GLY A 161 -11.98 -9.88 4.58
N ASN A 162 -13.15 -9.28 4.76
CA ASN A 162 -14.35 -10.00 5.21
C ASN A 162 -14.87 -10.97 4.15
N ALA A 163 -14.90 -10.58 2.89
CA ALA A 163 -15.32 -11.44 1.79
C ALA A 163 -14.37 -12.63 1.60
N GLY A 164 -13.06 -12.40 1.78
CA GLY A 164 -12.07 -13.47 1.73
C GLY A 164 -12.23 -14.50 2.84
N ARG A 165 -12.56 -14.05 4.05
CA ARG A 165 -12.86 -14.95 5.17
C ARG A 165 -14.15 -15.73 4.98
N ASN A 166 -15.15 -15.12 4.38
CA ASN A 166 -16.47 -15.71 4.18
C ASN A 166 -16.66 -16.28 2.77
N GLY A 167 -15.70 -16.09 1.89
CA GLY A 167 -15.79 -16.47 0.47
C GLY A 167 -16.05 -17.95 0.25
N GLY A 168 -15.53 -18.80 1.11
CA GLY A 168 -15.77 -20.23 1.06
C GLY A 168 -17.22 -20.64 1.38
N GLN A 169 -17.94 -19.79 2.11
CA GLN A 169 -19.35 -20.04 2.44
C GLN A 169 -20.31 -19.57 1.34
N TYR A 170 -19.94 -18.50 0.62
CA TYR A 170 -20.77 -17.95 -0.45
C TYR A 170 -20.63 -18.67 -1.79
N TYR A 171 -19.49 -19.30 -2.02
CA TYR A 171 -19.18 -19.96 -3.28
C TYR A 171 -19.26 -21.49 -3.21
N THR A 172 -19.71 -22.06 -2.11
CA THR A 172 -20.02 -23.50 -2.08
C THR A 172 -21.19 -23.74 -3.03
N PRO A 173 -21.00 -24.55 -4.09
CA PRO A 173 -22.13 -24.88 -4.99
C PRO A 173 -23.21 -25.55 -4.14
N ARG A 174 -24.38 -24.97 -4.14
CA ARG A 174 -25.52 -25.64 -3.54
C ARG A 174 -25.87 -26.87 -4.40
N PRO A 175 -26.09 -28.04 -3.81
CA PRO A 175 -26.55 -29.19 -4.55
C PRO A 175 -27.90 -28.94 -5.19
#